data_77dc92f792798bcd959de257f888e62a
#
_entry.id   77dc92f792798bcd959de257f888e62a
#
_cell.length_a   1.000
_cell.length_b   1.000
_cell.length_c   1.000
_cell.angle_alpha   90.00
_cell.angle_beta   90.00
_cell.angle_gamma   90.00
#
_symmetry.space_group_name_H-M   'P 1'
#
loop_
_entity.id
_entity.type
_entity.pdbx_description
1 polymer ?
#
loop_
_entity_poly.entity_id
_entity_poly.type
_entity_poly.pdbx_seq_one_letter_code
_entity_poly.pdbx_strand_id
1 'polypeptide(L)'
;IYKAPLRDMRFVLNEVFNADAFWQSNPALSHVDSDTVSAILEEMAKVSENVLAPINRSGDEEGCSINNGVVTTPKGFKEAFKQYAEAGWIGLGADEQFGGQGMPKMVTVMTDEMIFAANPSFTLYPLLSIGAAMSMAQHASPEINAVYLPKMYSGEWAGTMCLTEPHSGTDLGIIRTKAAPLADGSYAISG
;
A
#
# COMPACT_ATOMS: atom_id res chain seq x y z
N ILE A 1 18.95 -13.64 6.23
CA ILE A 1 18.84 -13.01 4.89
C ILE A 1 17.49 -13.45 4.31
N TYR A 2 16.60 -12.50 4.02
CA TYR A 2 15.32 -12.77 3.38
C TYR A 2 15.52 -13.23 1.93
N LYS A 3 14.72 -14.20 1.49
CA LYS A 3 14.60 -14.64 0.10
C LYS A 3 13.13 -14.84 -0.25
N ALA A 4 12.68 -14.19 -1.32
CA ALA A 4 11.31 -14.28 -1.77
C ALA A 4 10.98 -15.69 -2.29
N PRO A 5 9.85 -16.31 -1.88
CA PRO A 5 9.48 -17.66 -2.28
C PRO A 5 8.81 -17.69 -3.67
N LEU A 6 9.49 -17.15 -4.69
CA LEU A 6 8.94 -16.97 -6.05
C LEU A 6 8.41 -18.26 -6.66
N ARG A 7 9.10 -19.40 -6.41
CA ARG A 7 8.66 -20.71 -6.91
C ARG A 7 7.28 -21.08 -6.35
N ASP A 8 7.11 -20.90 -5.04
CA ASP A 8 5.87 -21.27 -4.36
C ASP A 8 4.72 -20.33 -4.74
N MET A 9 5.01 -19.03 -4.87
CA MET A 9 4.05 -18.04 -5.36
C MET A 9 3.57 -18.36 -6.77
N ARG A 10 4.49 -18.66 -7.69
CA ARG A 10 4.14 -19.09 -9.06
C ARG A 10 3.35 -20.39 -9.09
N PHE A 11 3.72 -21.36 -8.26
CA PHE A 11 2.98 -22.62 -8.13
C PHE A 11 1.54 -22.36 -7.68
N VAL A 12 1.33 -21.52 -6.67
CA VAL A 12 0.00 -21.17 -6.19
C VAL A 12 -0.83 -20.47 -7.26
N LEU A 13 -0.27 -19.48 -7.95
CA LEU A 13 -0.98 -18.76 -9.00
C LEU A 13 -1.31 -19.65 -10.21
N ASN A 14 -0.33 -20.39 -10.70
CA ASN A 14 -0.47 -21.09 -11.98
C ASN A 14 -1.08 -22.48 -11.83
N GLU A 15 -0.63 -23.26 -10.85
CA GLU A 15 -1.03 -24.66 -10.72
C GLU A 15 -2.25 -24.85 -9.80
N VAL A 16 -2.34 -24.07 -8.73
CA VAL A 16 -3.44 -24.20 -7.77
C VAL A 16 -4.67 -23.44 -8.24
N PHE A 17 -4.50 -22.17 -8.61
CA PHE A 17 -5.62 -21.29 -8.99
C PHE A 17 -5.85 -21.18 -10.48
N ASN A 18 -4.91 -21.61 -11.32
CA ASN A 18 -4.98 -21.39 -12.77
C ASN A 18 -5.34 -19.93 -13.10
N ALA A 19 -4.60 -19.00 -12.45
CA ALA A 19 -4.95 -17.59 -12.41
C ALA A 19 -5.00 -16.94 -13.78
N ASP A 20 -4.15 -17.35 -14.72
CA ASP A 20 -4.15 -16.85 -16.10
C ASP A 20 -5.50 -17.09 -16.78
N ALA A 21 -6.02 -18.32 -16.71
CA ALA A 21 -7.33 -18.64 -17.27
C ALA A 21 -8.46 -17.84 -16.62
N PHE A 22 -8.37 -17.58 -15.30
CA PHE A 22 -9.32 -16.74 -14.59
C PHE A 22 -9.26 -15.29 -15.10
N TRP A 23 -8.06 -14.70 -15.24
CA TRP A 23 -7.90 -13.33 -15.72
C TRP A 23 -8.39 -13.19 -17.17
N GLN A 24 -8.04 -14.12 -18.05
CA GLN A 24 -8.48 -14.11 -19.45
C GLN A 24 -10.01 -14.28 -19.60
N SER A 25 -10.65 -14.96 -18.67
CA SER A 25 -12.12 -15.11 -18.67
C SER A 25 -12.87 -13.87 -18.17
N ASN A 26 -12.18 -12.93 -17.51
CA ASN A 26 -12.76 -11.71 -16.96
C ASN A 26 -12.37 -10.50 -17.81
N PRO A 27 -13.32 -9.85 -18.53
CA PRO A 27 -13.01 -8.70 -19.38
C PRO A 27 -12.25 -7.57 -18.68
N ALA A 28 -12.51 -7.36 -17.38
CA ALA A 28 -11.83 -6.32 -16.59
C ALA A 28 -10.36 -6.66 -16.27
N LEU A 29 -9.96 -7.92 -16.41
CA LEU A 29 -8.61 -8.41 -16.09
C LEU A 29 -7.89 -9.00 -17.31
N SER A 30 -8.48 -8.94 -18.50
CA SER A 30 -7.93 -9.54 -19.73
C SER A 30 -6.59 -8.96 -20.18
N HIS A 31 -6.19 -7.82 -19.60
CA HIS A 31 -4.87 -7.20 -19.80
C HIS A 31 -3.77 -7.81 -18.91
N VAL A 32 -4.14 -8.63 -17.93
CA VAL A 32 -3.21 -9.31 -17.03
C VAL A 32 -2.81 -10.65 -17.59
N ASP A 33 -1.53 -10.92 -17.69
CA ASP A 33 -0.97 -12.20 -18.15
C ASP A 33 0.12 -12.72 -17.21
N SER A 34 0.39 -14.01 -17.30
CA SER A 34 1.35 -14.70 -16.42
C SER A 34 2.78 -14.20 -16.57
N ASP A 35 3.19 -13.72 -17.73
CA ASP A 35 4.55 -13.22 -17.95
C ASP A 35 4.72 -11.87 -17.26
N THR A 36 3.76 -10.97 -17.43
CA THR A 36 3.73 -9.68 -16.74
C THR A 36 3.71 -9.88 -15.21
N VAL A 37 2.87 -10.78 -14.70
CA VAL A 37 2.81 -11.08 -13.27
C VAL A 37 4.13 -11.67 -12.77
N SER A 38 4.74 -12.58 -13.53
CA SER A 38 6.05 -13.14 -13.16
C SER A 38 7.13 -12.07 -13.06
N ALA A 39 7.16 -11.10 -13.98
CA ALA A 39 8.08 -9.97 -13.95
C ALA A 39 7.84 -9.07 -12.75
N ILE A 40 6.58 -8.76 -12.41
CA ILE A 40 6.20 -8.00 -11.20
C ILE A 40 6.73 -8.68 -9.94
N LEU A 41 6.51 -10.00 -9.81
CA LEU A 41 6.99 -10.75 -8.65
C LEU A 41 8.52 -10.76 -8.56
N GLU A 42 9.24 -10.87 -9.67
CA GLU A 42 10.70 -10.82 -9.71
C GLU A 42 11.24 -9.45 -9.29
N GLU A 43 10.65 -8.37 -9.78
CA GLU A 43 11.07 -7.01 -9.40
C GLU A 43 10.76 -6.71 -7.94
N MET A 44 9.59 -7.11 -7.42
CA MET A 44 9.28 -6.98 -6.00
C MET A 44 10.23 -7.81 -5.13
N ALA A 45 10.60 -9.02 -5.57
CA ALA A 45 11.60 -9.83 -4.87
C ALA A 45 12.94 -9.09 -4.74
N LYS A 46 13.41 -8.43 -5.81
CA LYS A 46 14.64 -7.62 -5.78
C LYS A 46 14.54 -6.46 -4.79
N VAL A 47 13.42 -5.74 -4.78
CA VAL A 47 13.17 -4.66 -3.83
C VAL A 47 13.18 -5.19 -2.41
N SER A 48 12.44 -6.26 -2.15
CA SER A 48 12.33 -6.87 -0.82
C SER A 48 13.68 -7.39 -0.30
N GLU A 49 14.44 -8.10 -1.15
CA GLU A 49 15.71 -8.71 -0.78
C GLU A 49 16.86 -7.71 -0.64
N ASN A 50 16.94 -6.72 -1.54
CA ASN A 50 18.13 -5.87 -1.68
C ASN A 50 17.94 -4.46 -1.11
N VAL A 51 16.70 -4.00 -0.95
CA VAL A 51 16.39 -2.65 -0.43
C VAL A 51 15.80 -2.73 0.97
N LEU A 52 14.73 -3.53 1.17
CA LEU A 52 13.96 -3.52 2.42
C LEU A 52 14.57 -4.41 3.51
N ALA A 53 14.92 -5.65 3.19
CA ALA A 53 15.47 -6.58 4.17
C ALA A 53 16.78 -6.10 4.82
N PRO A 54 17.73 -5.47 4.09
CA PRO A 54 18.97 -4.99 4.70
C PRO A 54 18.78 -3.92 5.78
N ILE A 55 17.72 -3.12 5.69
CA ILE A 55 17.45 -2.03 6.65
C ILE A 55 16.45 -2.41 7.75
N ASN A 56 15.93 -3.65 7.75
CA ASN A 56 14.92 -4.07 8.72
C ASN A 56 15.47 -4.04 10.16
N ARG A 57 16.57 -4.78 10.40
CA ARG A 57 17.15 -4.88 11.73
C ARG A 57 17.73 -3.54 12.21
N SER A 58 18.51 -2.88 11.38
CA SER A 58 19.10 -1.57 11.75
C SER A 58 18.02 -0.51 12.00
N GLY A 59 16.91 -0.55 11.26
CA GLY A 59 15.78 0.34 11.47
C GLY A 59 15.07 0.12 12.80
N ASP A 60 14.91 -1.14 13.21
CA ASP A 60 14.33 -1.51 14.50
C ASP A 60 15.22 -1.07 15.67
N GLU A 61 16.54 -1.29 15.56
CA GLU A 61 17.51 -0.89 16.57
C GLU A 61 17.67 0.64 16.69
N GLU A 62 17.62 1.38 15.57
CA GLU A 62 17.74 2.85 15.53
C GLU A 62 16.45 3.55 15.97
N GLY A 63 15.31 3.10 15.46
CA GLY A 63 13.99 3.69 15.69
C GLY A 63 13.82 5.08 15.06
N CYS A 64 12.63 5.65 15.24
CA CYS A 64 12.35 7.03 14.85
C CYS A 64 12.69 8.00 15.99
N SER A 65 13.12 9.20 15.64
CA SER A 65 13.36 10.27 16.60
C SER A 65 12.51 11.50 16.26
N ILE A 66 12.18 12.30 17.29
CA ILE A 66 11.51 13.59 17.12
C ILE A 66 12.35 14.69 17.76
N ASN A 67 12.60 15.76 16.99
CA ASN A 67 13.32 16.92 17.48
C ASN A 67 12.62 18.20 16.99
N ASN A 68 12.21 19.06 17.91
CA ASN A 68 11.48 20.30 17.62
C ASN A 68 10.26 20.11 16.69
N GLY A 69 9.50 19.02 16.88
CA GLY A 69 8.33 18.68 16.06
C GLY A 69 8.66 18.03 14.71
N VAL A 70 9.93 17.82 14.38
CA VAL A 70 10.36 17.15 13.15
C VAL A 70 10.70 15.70 13.46
N VAL A 71 10.05 14.77 12.75
CA VAL A 71 10.33 13.34 12.85
C VAL A 71 11.45 12.97 11.88
N THR A 72 12.40 12.20 12.35
CA THR A 72 13.46 11.58 11.55
C THR A 72 13.28 10.07 11.59
N THR A 73 13.15 9.45 10.41
CA THR A 73 13.08 8.00 10.26
C THR A 73 14.48 7.37 10.34
N PRO A 74 14.58 6.06 10.59
CA PRO A 74 15.86 5.35 10.56
C PRO A 74 16.58 5.52 9.22
N LYS A 75 17.90 5.42 9.26
CA LYS A 75 18.75 5.54 8.07
C LYS A 75 18.34 4.53 6.99
N GLY A 76 18.21 5.03 5.77
CA GLY A 76 17.83 4.23 4.59
C GLY A 76 16.34 4.12 4.33
N PHE A 77 15.46 4.42 5.30
CA PHE A 77 14.00 4.31 5.11
C PHE A 77 13.46 5.33 4.13
N LYS A 78 13.94 6.56 4.18
CA LYS A 78 13.50 7.63 3.27
C LYS A 78 13.89 7.30 1.81
N GLU A 79 15.09 6.83 1.60
CA GLU A 79 15.61 6.44 0.29
C GLU A 79 14.87 5.20 -0.24
N ALA A 80 14.63 4.21 0.63
CA ALA A 80 13.84 3.02 0.28
C ALA A 80 12.41 3.38 -0.11
N PHE A 81 11.76 4.29 0.63
CA PHE A 81 10.42 4.75 0.29
C PHE A 81 10.38 5.50 -1.04
N LYS A 82 11.35 6.38 -1.28
CA LYS A 82 11.46 7.08 -2.56
C LYS A 82 11.58 6.09 -3.73
N GLN A 83 12.48 5.11 -3.63
CA GLN A 83 12.64 4.08 -4.65
C GLN A 83 11.37 3.25 -4.85
N TYR A 84 10.69 2.88 -3.76
CA TYR A 84 9.44 2.14 -3.77
C TYR A 84 8.32 2.91 -4.46
N ALA A 85 8.17 4.19 -4.15
CA ALA A 85 7.16 5.08 -4.72
C ALA A 85 7.44 5.37 -6.21
N GLU A 86 8.68 5.72 -6.58
CA GLU A 86 9.09 6.00 -7.97
C GLU A 86 8.92 4.79 -8.90
N ALA A 87 9.04 3.57 -8.36
CA ALA A 87 8.76 2.34 -9.09
C ALA A 87 7.26 2.01 -9.21
N GLY A 88 6.37 2.81 -8.66
CA GLY A 88 4.92 2.68 -8.79
C GLY A 88 4.27 1.61 -7.91
N TRP A 89 4.98 1.08 -6.91
CA TRP A 89 4.47 -0.01 -6.08
C TRP A 89 3.24 0.36 -5.25
N ILE A 90 3.11 1.64 -4.85
CA ILE A 90 1.93 2.11 -4.09
C ILE A 90 0.66 2.00 -4.93
N GLY A 91 0.76 2.26 -6.22
CA GLY A 91 -0.36 2.21 -7.16
C GLY A 91 -0.54 0.86 -7.87
N LEU A 92 0.16 -0.21 -7.48
CA LEU A 92 0.15 -1.49 -8.20
C LEU A 92 -1.26 -2.05 -8.45
N GLY A 93 -2.12 -2.06 -7.44
CA GLY A 93 -3.51 -2.53 -7.55
C GLY A 93 -4.55 -1.42 -7.71
N ALA A 94 -4.11 -0.19 -7.97
CA ALA A 94 -4.96 0.99 -8.04
C ALA A 94 -5.51 1.23 -9.45
N ASP A 95 -6.57 2.04 -9.53
CA ASP A 95 -7.24 2.38 -10.78
C ASP A 95 -6.29 3.14 -11.74
N GLU A 96 -6.18 2.66 -12.96
CA GLU A 96 -5.38 3.23 -14.04
C GLU A 96 -5.78 4.68 -14.36
N GLN A 97 -7.06 5.04 -14.20
CA GLN A 97 -7.57 6.39 -14.40
C GLN A 97 -6.82 7.42 -13.53
N PHE A 98 -6.33 7.01 -12.37
CA PHE A 98 -5.61 7.88 -11.43
C PHE A 98 -4.12 7.57 -11.34
N GLY A 99 -3.57 6.83 -12.32
CA GLY A 99 -2.15 6.49 -12.41
C GLY A 99 -1.78 5.20 -11.67
N GLY A 100 -2.76 4.36 -11.33
CA GLY A 100 -2.53 2.99 -10.87
C GLY A 100 -2.17 2.04 -12.02
N GLN A 101 -1.88 0.78 -11.68
CA GLN A 101 -1.50 -0.25 -12.65
C GLN A 101 -2.57 -1.34 -12.84
N GLY A 102 -3.70 -1.26 -12.15
CA GLY A 102 -4.83 -2.16 -12.32
C GLY A 102 -4.59 -3.63 -11.96
N MET A 103 -3.50 -3.95 -11.25
CA MET A 103 -3.20 -5.33 -10.94
C MET A 103 -4.22 -5.94 -9.96
N PRO A 104 -4.67 -7.18 -10.20
CA PRO A 104 -5.67 -7.82 -9.35
C PRO A 104 -5.12 -8.14 -7.97
N LYS A 105 -6.03 -8.28 -6.98
CA LYS A 105 -5.66 -8.58 -5.59
C LYS A 105 -4.83 -9.86 -5.44
N MET A 106 -5.00 -10.84 -6.31
CA MET A 106 -4.17 -12.05 -6.34
C MET A 106 -2.68 -11.73 -6.53
N VAL A 107 -2.35 -10.66 -7.28
CA VAL A 107 -0.97 -10.22 -7.52
C VAL A 107 -0.50 -9.34 -6.35
N THR A 108 -1.31 -8.35 -5.94
CA THR A 108 -0.89 -7.43 -4.88
C THR A 108 -0.69 -8.14 -3.54
N VAL A 109 -1.45 -9.18 -3.22
CA VAL A 109 -1.25 -9.95 -1.98
C VAL A 109 0.10 -10.68 -1.95
N MET A 110 0.60 -11.14 -3.10
CA MET A 110 1.92 -11.77 -3.19
C MET A 110 3.04 -10.74 -2.98
N THR A 111 2.89 -9.54 -3.55
CA THR A 111 3.85 -8.45 -3.31
C THR A 111 3.79 -7.96 -1.86
N ASP A 112 2.60 -7.85 -1.27
CA ASP A 112 2.41 -7.51 0.13
C ASP A 112 3.12 -8.51 1.06
N GLU A 113 2.98 -9.82 0.81
CA GLU A 113 3.69 -10.86 1.57
C GLU A 113 5.20 -10.64 1.55
N MET A 114 5.78 -10.36 0.38
CA MET A 114 7.23 -10.14 0.26
C MET A 114 7.72 -8.95 1.08
N ILE A 115 7.04 -7.81 1.00
CA ILE A 115 7.46 -6.61 1.71
C ILE A 115 7.26 -6.73 3.22
N PHE A 116 6.17 -7.38 3.67
CA PHE A 116 5.95 -7.66 5.08
C PHE A 116 7.00 -8.61 5.64
N ALA A 117 7.33 -9.68 4.92
CA ALA A 117 8.35 -10.63 5.36
C ALA A 117 9.77 -10.01 5.37
N ALA A 118 10.03 -9.06 4.48
CA ALA A 118 11.33 -8.37 4.38
C ALA A 118 11.49 -7.27 5.44
N ASN A 119 10.48 -6.42 5.63
CA ASN A 119 10.54 -5.28 6.56
C ASN A 119 9.14 -4.81 6.94
N PRO A 120 8.54 -5.36 8.01
CA PRO A 120 7.18 -4.99 8.42
C PRO A 120 7.06 -3.53 8.87
N SER A 121 8.09 -2.97 9.50
CA SER A 121 8.09 -1.57 9.94
C SER A 121 8.01 -0.59 8.77
N PHE A 122 8.73 -0.87 7.70
CA PHE A 122 8.63 -0.09 6.45
C PHE A 122 7.23 -0.22 5.84
N THR A 123 6.70 -1.45 5.79
CA THR A 123 5.46 -1.76 5.07
C THR A 123 4.24 -1.05 5.66
N LEU A 124 4.22 -0.82 6.96
CA LEU A 124 3.11 -0.13 7.62
C LEU A 124 2.86 1.29 7.08
N TYR A 125 3.89 1.98 6.61
CA TYR A 125 3.74 3.34 6.09
C TYR A 125 3.02 3.38 4.72
N PRO A 126 3.48 2.72 3.64
CA PRO A 126 2.76 2.70 2.37
C PRO A 126 1.38 2.02 2.48
N LEU A 127 1.23 0.99 3.33
CA LEU A 127 -0.04 0.28 3.50
C LEU A 127 -1.17 1.19 3.98
N LEU A 128 -0.89 2.10 4.92
CA LEU A 128 -1.91 3.05 5.41
C LEU A 128 -2.31 4.05 4.31
N SER A 129 -1.37 4.48 3.48
CA SER A 129 -1.64 5.32 2.31
C SER A 129 -2.51 4.59 1.28
N ILE A 130 -2.20 3.32 0.99
CA ILE A 130 -3.00 2.46 0.11
C ILE A 130 -4.42 2.28 0.67
N GLY A 131 -4.56 2.00 1.97
CA GLY A 131 -5.87 1.86 2.62
C GLY A 131 -6.71 3.13 2.56
N ALA A 132 -6.10 4.30 2.81
CA ALA A 132 -6.77 5.60 2.68
C ALA A 132 -7.21 5.85 1.22
N ALA A 133 -6.34 5.60 0.25
CA ALA A 133 -6.66 5.76 -1.16
C ALA A 133 -7.79 4.82 -1.63
N MET A 134 -7.79 3.56 -1.19
CA MET A 134 -8.88 2.61 -1.45
C MET A 134 -10.22 3.11 -0.91
N SER A 135 -10.24 3.64 0.33
CA SER A 135 -11.44 4.22 0.93
C SER A 135 -11.95 5.42 0.12
N MET A 136 -11.05 6.30 -0.32
CA MET A 136 -11.41 7.45 -1.16
C MET A 136 -11.94 7.00 -2.53
N ALA A 137 -11.25 6.10 -3.21
CA ALA A 137 -11.68 5.58 -4.51
C ALA A 137 -13.10 4.99 -4.47
N GLN A 138 -13.49 4.38 -3.34
CA GLN A 138 -14.79 3.76 -3.17
C GLN A 138 -15.88 4.74 -2.74
N HIS A 139 -15.57 5.79 -1.98
CA HIS A 139 -16.56 6.57 -1.25
C HIS A 139 -16.49 8.08 -1.48
N ALA A 140 -15.38 8.61 -1.95
CA ALA A 140 -15.24 10.04 -2.20
C ALA A 140 -15.85 10.46 -3.54
N SER A 141 -16.13 11.77 -3.70
CA SER A 141 -16.60 12.27 -4.99
C SER A 141 -15.53 12.22 -6.08
N PRO A 142 -15.93 12.20 -7.38
CA PRO A 142 -14.97 12.20 -8.48
C PRO A 142 -13.98 13.38 -8.43
N GLU A 143 -14.43 14.55 -7.98
CA GLU A 143 -13.61 15.77 -7.86
C GLU A 143 -12.52 15.60 -6.80
N ILE A 144 -12.86 15.00 -5.65
CA ILE A 144 -11.91 14.67 -4.59
C ILE A 144 -10.91 13.64 -5.10
N ASN A 145 -11.39 12.56 -5.70
CA ASN A 145 -10.55 11.50 -6.24
C ASN A 145 -9.55 12.03 -7.28
N ALA A 146 -9.97 12.90 -8.18
CA ALA A 146 -9.10 13.50 -9.20
C ALA A 146 -7.95 14.33 -8.60
N VAL A 147 -8.14 14.93 -7.43
CA VAL A 147 -7.10 15.73 -6.75
C VAL A 147 -6.14 14.85 -5.93
N TYR A 148 -6.67 13.90 -5.18
CA TYR A 148 -5.91 13.19 -4.15
C TYR A 148 -5.28 11.88 -4.66
N LEU A 149 -6.03 11.06 -5.40
CA LEU A 149 -5.57 9.71 -5.76
C LEU A 149 -4.28 9.69 -6.57
N PRO A 150 -4.09 10.54 -7.60
CA PRO A 150 -2.82 10.55 -8.35
C PRO A 150 -1.60 10.83 -7.47
N LYS A 151 -1.74 11.73 -6.50
CA LYS A 151 -0.66 12.09 -5.57
C LYS A 151 -0.41 11.03 -4.50
N MET A 152 -1.45 10.32 -4.09
CA MET A 152 -1.32 9.20 -3.16
C MET A 152 -0.70 7.99 -3.84
N TYR A 153 -1.09 7.66 -5.07
CA TYR A 153 -0.52 6.54 -5.82
C TYR A 153 0.93 6.77 -6.25
N SER A 154 1.31 8.02 -6.50
CA SER A 154 2.71 8.38 -6.75
C SER A 154 3.59 8.42 -5.48
N GLY A 155 2.97 8.36 -4.29
CA GLY A 155 3.67 8.51 -3.01
C GLY A 155 4.05 9.95 -2.65
N GLU A 156 3.59 10.95 -3.42
CA GLU A 156 3.79 12.37 -3.09
C GLU A 156 3.03 12.74 -1.80
N TRP A 157 1.82 12.22 -1.65
CA TRP A 157 1.01 12.40 -0.46
C TRP A 157 0.78 11.08 0.27
N ALA A 158 0.84 11.13 1.61
CA ALA A 158 0.57 10.00 2.46
C ALA A 158 -0.84 10.06 3.05
N GLY A 159 -1.41 8.88 3.29
CA GLY A 159 -2.62 8.70 4.10
C GLY A 159 -2.30 8.08 5.45
N THR A 160 -3.16 8.32 6.42
CA THR A 160 -3.09 7.70 7.74
C THR A 160 -4.45 7.15 8.14
N MET A 161 -4.46 6.30 9.17
CA MET A 161 -5.69 5.79 9.77
C MET A 161 -5.81 6.30 11.21
N CYS A 162 -6.88 7.06 11.49
CA CYS A 162 -7.24 7.55 12.80
C CYS A 162 -8.57 6.89 13.21
N LEU A 163 -8.53 5.65 13.68
CA LEU A 163 -9.72 4.83 13.93
C LEU A 163 -9.96 4.57 15.42
N THR A 164 -8.94 4.08 16.12
CA THR A 164 -9.05 3.70 17.54
C THR A 164 -9.17 4.94 18.43
N GLU A 165 -10.18 4.94 19.29
CA GLU A 165 -10.36 5.94 20.35
C GLU A 165 -10.04 5.30 21.71
N PRO A 166 -9.81 6.09 22.79
CA PRO A 166 -9.45 5.54 24.11
C PRO A 166 -10.45 4.52 24.67
N HIS A 167 -11.72 4.61 24.28
CA HIS A 167 -12.81 3.73 24.73
C HIS A 167 -13.31 2.79 23.62
N SER A 168 -12.77 2.88 22.41
CA SER A 168 -13.25 2.14 21.23
C SER A 168 -12.07 1.62 20.42
N GLY A 169 -11.77 0.36 20.60
CA GLY A 169 -10.75 -0.36 19.81
C GLY A 169 -11.41 -1.45 18.96
N THR A 170 -11.67 -2.62 19.56
CA THR A 170 -12.36 -3.73 18.88
C THR A 170 -13.82 -3.41 18.57
N ASP A 171 -14.53 -2.81 19.52
CA ASP A 171 -15.91 -2.37 19.30
C ASP A 171 -15.93 -0.95 18.69
N LEU A 172 -15.98 -0.89 17.38
CA LEU A 172 -16.11 0.37 16.64
C LEU A 172 -17.52 0.97 16.67
N GLY A 173 -18.53 0.22 17.13
CA GLY A 173 -19.90 0.71 17.26
C GLY A 173 -20.07 1.84 18.28
N ILE A 174 -19.11 2.03 19.16
CA ILE A 174 -19.12 3.07 20.20
C ILE A 174 -18.20 4.26 19.91
N ILE A 175 -17.69 4.40 18.67
CA ILE A 175 -16.91 5.56 18.24
C ILE A 175 -17.69 6.85 18.49
N ARG A 176 -16.99 7.87 19.00
CA ARG A 176 -17.58 9.19 19.32
C ARG A 176 -17.15 10.31 18.39
N THR A 177 -16.13 10.10 17.55
CA THR A 177 -15.73 11.06 16.53
C THR A 177 -16.90 11.46 15.64
N LYS A 178 -17.11 12.76 15.49
CA LYS A 178 -18.18 13.35 14.70
C LYS A 178 -17.65 14.34 13.69
N ALA A 179 -18.32 14.41 12.54
CA ALA A 179 -18.13 15.44 11.54
C ALA A 179 -19.39 16.32 11.48
N ALA A 180 -19.29 17.57 11.95
CA ALA A 180 -20.38 18.53 11.90
C ALA A 180 -20.25 19.41 10.65
N PRO A 181 -21.27 19.51 9.76
CA PRO A 181 -21.17 20.36 8.57
C PRO A 181 -21.13 21.84 8.93
N LEU A 182 -20.33 22.60 8.19
CA LEU A 182 -20.20 24.05 8.30
C LEU A 182 -20.85 24.76 7.10
N ALA A 183 -21.09 26.06 7.23
CA ALA A 183 -21.77 26.87 6.21
C ALA A 183 -21.01 27.00 4.90
N ASP A 184 -19.68 26.80 4.90
CA ASP A 184 -18.82 26.84 3.72
C ASP A 184 -18.69 25.49 3.00
N GLY A 185 -19.43 24.46 3.43
CA GLY A 185 -19.39 23.10 2.87
C GLY A 185 -18.28 22.21 3.43
N SER A 186 -17.45 22.71 4.34
CA SER A 186 -16.47 21.92 5.08
C SER A 186 -17.10 21.27 6.32
N TYR A 187 -16.29 20.48 7.04
CA TYR A 187 -16.73 19.79 8.26
C TYR A 187 -15.78 20.09 9.42
N ALA A 188 -16.33 20.39 10.59
CA ALA A 188 -15.60 20.39 11.84
C ALA A 188 -15.55 18.95 12.41
N ILE A 189 -14.34 18.42 12.58
CA ILE A 189 -14.11 17.09 13.16
C ILE A 189 -13.84 17.24 14.65
N SER A 190 -14.50 16.43 15.48
CA SER A 190 -14.28 16.36 16.93
C SER A 190 -14.37 14.92 17.42
N GLY A 191 -13.43 14.51 18.31
CA GLY A 191 -13.33 13.18 18.88
C GLY A 191 -12.02 12.95 19.59
#